data_fb0bc52ca768aa71aaddebb2b4117b54
#
_entry.id   fb0bc52ca768aa71aaddebb2b4117b54
#
_cell.length_a   1.000
_cell.length_b   1.000
_cell.length_c   1.000
_cell.angle_alpha   90.00
_cell.angle_beta   90.00
_cell.angle_gamma   90.00
#
_symmetry.space_group_name_H-M   'P 1'
#
loop_
_entity.id
_entity.type
_entity.pdbx_description
1 polymer ?
#
loop_
_entity_poly.entity_id
_entity_poly.type
_entity_poly.pdbx_seq_one_letter_code
_entity_poly.pdbx_strand_id
1 'polypeptide(L)'
;MLVTVAVLWLVFHDPEKRRQMAEALGKANYHWLLAAIICYVIVEVAAAARWHVLLQVQGIRLNVPRVTGLFLIGMFFNQFLPGGTGGDIIKSYYLLKETPDRKPGALLAVLFDRLIGLVALVTITAALILLRYRWLAQTPLTRGYLWFVLAVLAASIAALMATFLISGLNLASRLPGEFRAREKLIEISAAYHLYARHWTGSMIAFGLSLVAHLATFFTFLFVAYTLRANVRLLDFFAVMPIERTISAIPISFAGEGPREHVLQVMLSGLCGVAPGVAALIGTMSFVVILLCSAPGGLIYLFYRPSGVLRRVGLREMQQEVATLEHEIGEAQ
;
A
#
# COMPACT_ATOMS: atom_id res chain seq x y z
N MET A 1 -11.75 -12.94 -5.93
CA MET A 1 -13.16 -12.95 -5.48
C MET A 1 -13.50 -14.14 -4.59
N LEU A 2 -13.28 -15.38 -5.02
CA LEU A 2 -13.67 -16.55 -4.22
C LEU A 2 -13.05 -16.57 -2.80
N VAL A 3 -11.76 -16.27 -2.68
CA VAL A 3 -11.07 -16.23 -1.37
C VAL A 3 -11.68 -15.16 -0.47
N THR A 4 -11.89 -13.95 -0.97
CA THR A 4 -12.52 -12.85 -0.21
C THR A 4 -13.90 -13.25 0.28
N VAL A 5 -14.75 -13.78 -0.61
CA VAL A 5 -16.11 -14.22 -0.27
C VAL A 5 -16.07 -15.35 0.75
N ALA A 6 -15.21 -16.35 0.58
CA ALA A 6 -15.09 -17.47 1.50
C ALA A 6 -14.64 -17.04 2.90
N VAL A 7 -13.63 -16.18 2.99
CA VAL A 7 -13.11 -15.72 4.30
C VAL A 7 -14.09 -14.76 4.97
N LEU A 8 -14.73 -13.86 4.26
CA LEU A 8 -15.79 -13.00 4.82
C LEU A 8 -16.98 -13.85 5.28
N TRP A 9 -17.38 -14.85 4.52
CA TRP A 9 -18.42 -15.77 4.94
C TRP A 9 -18.06 -16.47 6.26
N LEU A 10 -16.84 -17.00 6.37
CA LEU A 10 -16.34 -17.62 7.63
C LEU A 10 -16.35 -16.65 8.80
N VAL A 11 -16.02 -15.38 8.58
CA VAL A 11 -16.02 -14.34 9.62
C VAL A 11 -17.44 -13.99 10.05
N PHE A 12 -18.37 -13.82 9.10
CA PHE A 12 -19.73 -13.33 9.37
C PHE A 12 -20.79 -14.41 9.53
N HIS A 13 -20.49 -15.68 9.25
CA HIS A 13 -21.45 -16.78 9.38
C HIS A 13 -21.75 -17.15 10.83
N ASP A 14 -20.80 -16.97 11.74
CA ASP A 14 -20.91 -17.32 13.14
C ASP A 14 -21.90 -16.38 13.88
N PRO A 15 -23.03 -16.90 14.44
CA PRO A 15 -24.02 -16.08 15.14
C PRO A 15 -23.43 -15.34 16.34
N GLU A 16 -22.50 -15.97 17.07
CA GLU A 16 -21.88 -15.37 18.25
C GLU A 16 -21.01 -14.16 17.86
N LYS A 17 -20.23 -14.27 16.78
CA LYS A 17 -19.45 -13.13 16.27
C LYS A 17 -20.37 -11.99 15.82
N ARG A 18 -21.47 -12.29 15.13
CA ARG A 18 -22.46 -11.29 14.73
C ARG A 18 -23.07 -10.56 15.94
N ARG A 19 -23.38 -11.28 17.00
CA ARG A 19 -23.86 -10.71 18.26
C ARG A 19 -22.83 -9.75 18.85
N GLN A 20 -21.56 -10.19 18.96
CA GLN A 20 -20.45 -9.35 19.45
C GLN A 20 -20.28 -8.08 18.62
N MET A 21 -20.38 -8.18 17.30
CA MET A 21 -20.32 -7.02 16.39
C MET A 21 -21.48 -6.05 16.62
N ALA A 22 -22.71 -6.55 16.71
CA ALA A 22 -23.90 -5.74 16.95
C ALA A 22 -23.84 -5.01 18.31
N GLU A 23 -23.41 -5.69 19.36
CA GLU A 23 -23.23 -5.11 20.69
C GLU A 23 -22.13 -4.03 20.68
N ALA A 24 -21.01 -4.27 19.98
CA ALA A 24 -19.93 -3.30 19.86
C ALA A 24 -20.37 -2.04 19.10
N LEU A 25 -21.13 -2.20 18.01
CA LEU A 25 -21.69 -1.07 17.26
C LEU A 25 -22.69 -0.28 18.08
N GLY A 26 -23.54 -0.94 18.86
CA GLY A 26 -24.52 -0.27 19.74
C GLY A 26 -23.87 0.53 20.87
N LYS A 27 -22.66 0.18 21.28
CA LYS A 27 -21.87 0.88 22.32
C LYS A 27 -20.76 1.75 21.76
N ALA A 28 -20.67 1.93 20.43
CA ALA A 28 -19.58 2.60 19.76
C ALA A 28 -19.43 4.07 20.17
N ASN A 29 -18.20 4.53 20.30
CA ASN A 29 -17.89 5.94 20.51
C ASN A 29 -17.40 6.57 19.19
N TYR A 30 -18.33 7.16 18.46
CA TYR A 30 -18.07 7.70 17.12
C TYR A 30 -17.13 8.92 17.07
N HIS A 31 -16.76 9.53 18.20
CA HIS A 31 -15.72 10.56 18.22
C HIS A 31 -14.35 10.02 17.77
N TRP A 32 -14.06 8.76 18.12
CA TRP A 32 -12.84 8.10 17.67
C TRP A 32 -12.88 7.75 16.17
N LEU A 33 -14.06 7.54 15.60
CA LEU A 33 -14.20 7.33 14.15
C LEU A 33 -13.82 8.59 13.37
N LEU A 34 -14.17 9.79 13.87
CA LEU A 34 -13.71 11.05 13.27
C LEU A 34 -12.16 11.14 13.31
N ALA A 35 -11.54 10.77 14.43
CA ALA A 35 -10.09 10.73 14.53
C ALA A 35 -9.48 9.71 13.53
N ALA A 36 -10.10 8.56 13.33
CA ALA A 36 -9.68 7.58 12.34
C ALA A 36 -9.75 8.15 10.91
N ILE A 37 -10.82 8.85 10.56
CA ILE A 37 -10.98 9.53 9.25
C ILE A 37 -9.88 10.58 9.06
N ILE A 38 -9.63 11.43 10.06
CA ILE A 38 -8.58 12.45 9.99
C ILE A 38 -7.20 11.80 9.77
N CYS A 39 -6.89 10.72 10.51
CA CYS A 39 -5.65 9.99 10.31
C CYS A 39 -5.54 9.41 8.90
N TYR A 40 -6.63 8.88 8.33
CA TYR A 40 -6.57 8.35 6.98
C TYR A 40 -6.44 9.45 5.91
N VAL A 41 -7.01 10.61 6.11
CA VAL A 41 -6.75 11.80 5.26
C VAL A 41 -5.26 12.17 5.30
N ILE A 42 -4.62 12.08 6.48
CA ILE A 42 -3.15 12.27 6.60
C ILE A 42 -2.40 11.22 5.77
N VAL A 43 -2.85 9.97 5.75
CA VAL A 43 -2.26 8.92 4.88
C VAL A 43 -2.28 9.35 3.42
N GLU A 44 -3.44 9.79 2.92
CA GLU A 44 -3.60 10.17 1.51
C GLU A 44 -2.76 11.41 1.15
N VAL A 45 -2.76 12.42 2.02
CA VAL A 45 -1.94 13.63 1.83
C VAL A 45 -0.46 13.30 1.84
N ALA A 46 0.02 12.53 2.81
CA ALA A 46 1.42 12.14 2.91
C ALA A 46 1.87 11.30 1.70
N ALA A 47 1.04 10.35 1.25
CA ALA A 47 1.35 9.52 0.11
C ALA A 47 1.30 10.31 -1.22
N ALA A 48 0.35 11.23 -1.39
CA ALA A 48 0.31 12.13 -2.55
C ALA A 48 1.52 13.08 -2.60
N ALA A 49 1.90 13.65 -1.43
CA ALA A 49 3.09 14.50 -1.30
C ALA A 49 4.38 13.71 -1.60
N ARG A 50 4.49 12.48 -1.11
CA ARG A 50 5.60 11.58 -1.44
C ARG A 50 5.72 11.38 -2.95
N TRP A 51 4.62 11.01 -3.59
CA TRP A 51 4.63 10.80 -5.04
C TRP A 51 4.98 12.06 -5.82
N HIS A 52 4.51 13.24 -5.37
CA HIS A 52 4.88 14.53 -5.96
C HIS A 52 6.39 14.79 -5.88
N VAL A 53 7.02 14.53 -4.73
CA VAL A 53 8.48 14.65 -4.57
C VAL A 53 9.23 13.72 -5.52
N LEU A 54 8.78 12.47 -5.66
CA LEU A 54 9.41 11.50 -6.57
C LEU A 54 9.29 11.91 -8.05
N LEU A 55 8.16 12.48 -8.45
CA LEU A 55 7.98 13.05 -9.78
C LEU A 55 8.94 14.22 -10.04
N GLN A 56 9.13 15.10 -9.05
CA GLN A 56 10.07 16.21 -9.15
C GLN A 56 11.53 15.74 -9.33
N VAL A 57 11.93 14.66 -8.64
CA VAL A 57 13.26 14.05 -8.82
C VAL A 57 13.46 13.58 -10.28
N GLN A 58 12.41 13.05 -10.92
CA GLN A 58 12.42 12.70 -12.33
C GLN A 58 12.31 13.92 -13.29
N GLY A 59 12.31 15.13 -12.74
CA GLY A 59 12.15 16.36 -13.52
C GLY A 59 10.73 16.59 -14.05
N ILE A 60 9.75 15.83 -13.57
CA ILE A 60 8.33 15.97 -13.92
C ILE A 60 7.70 17.04 -13.03
N ARG A 61 7.33 18.17 -13.62
CA ARG A 61 6.77 19.33 -12.90
C ARG A 61 5.27 19.45 -13.17
N LEU A 62 4.48 18.68 -12.43
CA LEU A 62 3.04 18.84 -12.38
C LEU A 62 2.64 19.67 -11.16
N ASN A 63 1.56 20.44 -11.25
CA ASN A 63 1.05 21.19 -10.10
C ASN A 63 0.44 20.25 -9.04
N VAL A 64 0.47 20.69 -7.77
CA VAL A 64 0.01 19.88 -6.63
C VAL A 64 -1.42 19.37 -6.80
N PRO A 65 -2.43 20.19 -7.20
CA PRO A 65 -3.80 19.68 -7.36
C PRO A 65 -3.90 18.57 -8.41
N ARG A 66 -3.10 18.64 -9.49
CA ARG A 66 -3.13 17.62 -10.53
C ARG A 66 -2.52 16.30 -10.07
N VAL A 67 -1.38 16.37 -9.39
CA VAL A 67 -0.75 15.19 -8.78
C VAL A 67 -1.67 14.55 -7.74
N THR A 68 -2.26 15.35 -6.84
CA THR A 68 -3.19 14.86 -5.82
C THR A 68 -4.43 14.24 -6.47
N GLY A 69 -4.98 14.86 -7.50
CA GLY A 69 -6.12 14.30 -8.24
C GLY A 69 -5.82 12.94 -8.87
N LEU A 70 -4.68 12.81 -9.56
CA LEU A 70 -4.23 11.54 -10.14
C LEU A 70 -3.97 10.47 -9.06
N PHE A 71 -3.37 10.88 -7.93
CA PHE A 71 -3.12 10.00 -6.81
C PHE A 71 -4.44 9.46 -6.22
N LEU A 72 -5.41 10.32 -5.95
CA LEU A 72 -6.72 9.93 -5.40
C LEU A 72 -7.50 9.03 -6.37
N ILE A 73 -7.45 9.30 -7.68
CA ILE A 73 -8.01 8.38 -8.68
C ILE A 73 -7.40 6.99 -8.54
N GLY A 74 -6.07 6.89 -8.47
CA GLY A 74 -5.38 5.62 -8.25
C GLY A 74 -5.79 4.94 -6.95
N MET A 75 -5.88 5.69 -5.84
CA MET A 75 -6.31 5.17 -4.55
C MET A 75 -7.74 4.61 -4.58
N PHE A 76 -8.67 5.32 -5.22
CA PHE A 76 -10.04 4.83 -5.40
C PHE A 76 -10.06 3.49 -6.14
N PHE A 77 -9.40 3.40 -7.29
CA PHE A 77 -9.40 2.15 -8.07
C PHE A 77 -8.65 1.00 -7.40
N ASN A 78 -7.67 1.28 -6.53
CA ASN A 78 -7.01 0.25 -5.73
C ASN A 78 -7.98 -0.48 -4.78
N GLN A 79 -9.11 0.13 -4.39
CA GLN A 79 -10.12 -0.53 -3.55
C GLN A 79 -11.00 -1.50 -4.34
N PHE A 80 -11.16 -1.28 -5.65
CA PHE A 80 -12.08 -2.08 -6.49
C PHE A 80 -11.36 -3.07 -7.41
N LEU A 81 -10.06 -2.92 -7.62
CA LEU A 81 -9.31 -3.78 -8.52
C LEU A 81 -8.53 -4.85 -7.75
N PRO A 82 -8.47 -6.08 -8.28
CA PRO A 82 -7.76 -7.17 -7.61
C PRO A 82 -6.28 -6.84 -7.39
N GLY A 83 -5.73 -7.31 -6.27
CA GLY A 83 -4.30 -7.22 -5.98
C GLY A 83 -3.81 -5.85 -5.48
N GLY A 84 -4.71 -4.87 -5.28
CA GLY A 84 -4.35 -3.55 -4.73
C GLY A 84 -3.36 -2.71 -5.58
N THR A 85 -3.11 -3.13 -6.82
CA THR A 85 -2.19 -2.46 -7.76
C THR A 85 -2.88 -1.91 -9.00
N GLY A 86 -4.17 -2.24 -9.20
CA GLY A 86 -4.91 -1.83 -10.39
C GLY A 86 -5.07 -0.31 -10.52
N GLY A 87 -5.14 0.41 -9.42
CA GLY A 87 -5.16 1.87 -9.42
C GLY A 87 -3.82 2.48 -9.85
N ASP A 88 -2.68 1.77 -9.66
CA ASP A 88 -1.40 2.25 -10.16
C ASP A 88 -1.33 2.20 -11.69
N ILE A 89 -1.97 1.22 -12.31
CA ILE A 89 -2.07 1.15 -13.77
C ILE A 89 -2.83 2.38 -14.29
N ILE A 90 -3.96 2.70 -13.65
CA ILE A 90 -4.76 3.88 -14.02
C ILE A 90 -3.96 5.18 -13.77
N LYS A 91 -3.30 5.27 -12.62
CA LYS A 91 -2.43 6.39 -12.26
C LYS A 91 -1.29 6.56 -13.28
N SER A 92 -0.63 5.46 -13.66
CA SER A 92 0.43 5.45 -14.67
C SER A 92 -0.10 5.86 -16.03
N TYR A 93 -1.22 5.31 -16.49
CA TYR A 93 -1.84 5.66 -17.74
C TYR A 93 -2.09 7.17 -17.87
N TYR A 94 -2.74 7.76 -16.87
CA TYR A 94 -3.00 9.20 -16.89
C TYR A 94 -1.72 10.04 -16.78
N LEU A 95 -0.76 9.60 -15.96
CA LEU A 95 0.53 10.26 -15.85
C LEU A 95 1.27 10.28 -17.20
N LEU A 96 1.30 9.16 -17.93
CA LEU A 96 1.93 9.06 -19.23
C LEU A 96 1.29 10.00 -20.27
N LYS A 97 -0.05 10.18 -20.20
CA LYS A 97 -0.77 11.15 -21.05
C LYS A 97 -0.44 12.61 -20.69
N GLU A 98 -0.16 12.90 -19.41
CA GLU A 98 0.25 14.23 -18.94
C GLU A 98 1.73 14.55 -19.20
N THR A 99 2.55 13.52 -19.44
CA THR A 99 4.01 13.65 -19.56
C THR A 99 4.54 12.93 -20.80
N PRO A 100 4.10 13.30 -22.02
CA PRO A 100 4.45 12.59 -23.25
C PRO A 100 5.97 12.55 -23.50
N ASP A 101 6.69 13.62 -23.10
CA ASP A 101 8.13 13.77 -23.32
C ASP A 101 8.99 13.08 -22.23
N ARG A 102 8.38 12.49 -21.18
CA ARG A 102 9.08 11.93 -20.03
C ARG A 102 8.48 10.60 -19.55
N LYS A 103 8.01 9.79 -20.47
CA LYS A 103 7.35 8.50 -20.18
C LYS A 103 8.19 7.55 -19.30
N PRO A 104 9.50 7.31 -19.58
CA PRO A 104 10.32 6.45 -18.76
C PRO A 104 10.42 6.94 -17.31
N GLY A 105 10.68 8.24 -17.12
CA GLY A 105 10.76 8.85 -15.80
C GLY A 105 9.44 8.76 -15.02
N ALA A 106 8.30 8.83 -15.72
CA ALA A 106 6.98 8.69 -15.12
C ALA A 106 6.76 7.27 -14.55
N LEU A 107 7.09 6.23 -15.32
CA LEU A 107 6.99 4.83 -14.87
C LEU A 107 7.97 4.53 -13.72
N LEU A 108 9.20 5.03 -13.82
CA LEU A 108 10.19 4.90 -12.75
C LEU A 108 9.74 5.59 -11.46
N ALA A 109 9.08 6.76 -11.53
CA ALA A 109 8.53 7.42 -10.34
C ALA A 109 7.44 6.58 -9.66
N VAL A 110 6.60 5.87 -10.42
CA VAL A 110 5.59 4.95 -9.85
C VAL A 110 6.26 3.73 -9.21
N LEU A 111 7.29 3.17 -9.84
CA LEU A 111 8.05 2.05 -9.28
C LEU A 111 8.75 2.46 -7.97
N PHE A 112 9.44 3.61 -7.97
CA PHE A 112 10.13 4.12 -6.78
C PHE A 112 9.17 4.51 -5.65
N ASP A 113 7.96 4.97 -5.96
CA ASP A 113 6.91 5.21 -4.99
C ASP A 113 6.58 3.93 -4.19
N ARG A 114 6.46 2.80 -4.89
CA ARG A 114 6.25 1.49 -4.27
C ARG A 114 7.47 1.02 -3.49
N LEU A 115 8.66 1.18 -4.06
CA LEU A 115 9.91 0.77 -3.43
C LEU A 115 10.17 1.49 -2.10
N ILE A 116 10.06 2.83 -2.08
CA ILE A 116 10.25 3.63 -0.87
C ILE A 116 9.18 3.32 0.17
N GLY A 117 7.92 3.11 -0.26
CA GLY A 117 6.86 2.65 0.63
C GLY A 117 7.17 1.30 1.28
N LEU A 118 7.69 0.34 0.49
CA LEU A 118 8.12 -0.96 0.99
C LEU A 118 9.30 -0.83 1.97
N VAL A 119 10.32 -0.04 1.66
CA VAL A 119 11.47 0.20 2.55
C VAL A 119 11.00 0.76 3.90
N ALA A 120 10.09 1.72 3.89
CA ALA A 120 9.53 2.29 5.11
C ALA A 120 8.73 1.25 5.92
N LEU A 121 7.90 0.44 5.25
CA LEU A 121 7.16 -0.64 5.91
C LEU A 121 8.11 -1.67 6.53
N VAL A 122 9.13 -2.11 5.79
CA VAL A 122 10.17 -3.04 6.27
C VAL A 122 10.87 -2.48 7.50
N THR A 123 11.21 -1.20 7.48
CA THR A 123 11.88 -0.52 8.61
C THR A 123 11.00 -0.52 9.86
N ILE A 124 9.74 -0.09 9.74
CA ILE A 124 8.79 -0.09 10.87
C ILE A 124 8.54 -1.52 11.36
N THR A 125 8.34 -2.46 10.44
CA THR A 125 8.11 -3.87 10.76
C THR A 125 9.26 -4.45 11.56
N ALA A 126 10.49 -4.27 11.09
CA ALA A 126 11.69 -4.74 11.78
C ALA A 126 11.80 -4.14 13.20
N ALA A 127 11.60 -2.83 13.33
CA ALA A 127 11.68 -2.15 14.61
C ALA A 127 10.62 -2.68 15.61
N LEU A 128 9.36 -2.81 15.19
CA LEU A 128 8.27 -3.27 16.06
C LEU A 128 8.40 -4.77 16.41
N ILE A 129 8.84 -5.61 15.46
CA ILE A 129 9.09 -7.02 15.75
C ILE A 129 10.26 -7.18 16.74
N LEU A 130 11.37 -6.47 16.54
CA LEU A 130 12.51 -6.51 17.48
C LEU A 130 12.09 -6.08 18.88
N LEU A 131 11.27 -5.02 18.99
CA LEU A 131 10.79 -4.49 20.26
C LEU A 131 9.83 -5.45 20.97
N ARG A 132 9.00 -6.20 20.24
CA ARG A 132 7.90 -7.00 20.80
C ARG A 132 7.95 -8.49 20.44
N TYR A 133 9.10 -8.99 19.98
CA TYR A 133 9.26 -10.38 19.49
C TYR A 133 8.70 -11.41 20.47
N ARG A 134 9.11 -11.36 21.75
CA ARG A 134 8.68 -12.34 22.77
C ARG A 134 7.17 -12.31 22.98
N TRP A 135 6.57 -11.14 22.92
CA TRP A 135 5.14 -10.97 23.08
C TRP A 135 4.35 -11.48 21.86
N LEU A 136 4.83 -11.18 20.64
CA LEU A 136 4.23 -11.67 19.40
C LEU A 136 4.30 -13.21 19.28
N ALA A 137 5.30 -13.85 19.87
CA ALA A 137 5.53 -15.29 19.80
C ALA A 137 4.84 -16.10 20.91
N GLN A 138 3.92 -15.52 21.69
CA GLN A 138 3.32 -16.17 22.87
C GLN A 138 2.45 -17.38 22.53
N THR A 139 1.69 -17.33 21.43
CA THR A 139 0.84 -18.46 21.02
C THR A 139 1.40 -19.18 19.80
N PRO A 140 1.14 -20.48 19.60
CA PRO A 140 1.60 -21.19 18.39
C PRO A 140 1.12 -20.53 17.09
N LEU A 141 -0.11 -20.04 17.07
CA LEU A 141 -0.72 -19.45 15.88
C LEU A 141 -0.12 -18.07 15.56
N THR A 142 0.03 -17.19 16.56
CA THR A 142 0.67 -15.87 16.36
C THR A 142 2.14 -16.01 16.00
N ARG A 143 2.82 -17.03 16.52
CA ARG A 143 4.18 -17.39 16.16
C ARG A 143 4.28 -17.81 14.69
N GLY A 144 3.29 -18.55 14.17
CA GLY A 144 3.23 -18.92 12.75
C GLY A 144 3.16 -17.69 11.85
N TYR A 145 2.28 -16.75 12.15
CA TYR A 145 2.23 -15.47 11.40
C TYR A 145 3.51 -14.65 11.52
N LEU A 146 4.12 -14.62 12.71
CA LEU A 146 5.39 -13.91 12.92
C LEU A 146 6.49 -14.50 12.04
N TRP A 147 6.66 -15.83 12.00
CA TRP A 147 7.65 -16.48 11.13
C TRP A 147 7.39 -16.24 9.65
N PHE A 148 6.12 -16.28 9.24
CA PHE A 148 5.75 -15.94 7.87
C PHE A 148 6.16 -14.51 7.51
N VAL A 149 5.85 -13.53 8.37
CA VAL A 149 6.22 -12.13 8.14
C VAL A 149 7.74 -11.93 8.16
N LEU A 150 8.46 -12.62 9.06
CA LEU A 150 9.93 -12.60 9.07
C LEU A 150 10.53 -13.16 7.78
N ALA A 151 9.95 -14.23 7.22
CA ALA A 151 10.37 -14.77 5.92
C ALA A 151 10.13 -13.77 4.78
N VAL A 152 8.95 -13.13 4.74
CA VAL A 152 8.63 -12.07 3.75
C VAL A 152 9.57 -10.87 3.92
N LEU A 153 9.84 -10.47 5.16
CA LEU A 153 10.78 -9.39 5.49
C LEU A 153 12.18 -9.71 4.99
N ALA A 154 12.69 -10.92 5.28
CA ALA A 154 13.99 -11.38 4.81
C ALA A 154 14.07 -11.41 3.27
N ALA A 155 13.02 -11.93 2.62
CA ALA A 155 12.93 -11.93 1.16
C ALA A 155 12.90 -10.50 0.57
N SER A 156 12.17 -9.59 1.19
CA SER A 156 12.12 -8.17 0.78
C SER A 156 13.47 -7.49 0.93
N ILE A 157 14.16 -7.71 2.06
CA ILE A 157 15.51 -7.18 2.29
C ILE A 157 16.49 -7.77 1.28
N ALA A 158 16.44 -9.07 1.03
CA ALA A 158 17.31 -9.74 0.05
C ALA A 158 17.08 -9.18 -1.37
N ALA A 159 15.81 -8.97 -1.77
CA ALA A 159 15.47 -8.37 -3.05
C ALA A 159 15.97 -6.93 -3.16
N LEU A 160 15.80 -6.11 -2.13
CA LEU A 160 16.31 -4.74 -2.07
C LEU A 160 17.85 -4.71 -2.15
N MET A 161 18.53 -5.59 -1.41
CA MET A 161 20.00 -5.71 -1.46
C MET A 161 20.48 -6.16 -2.82
N ALA A 162 19.80 -7.13 -3.45
CA ALA A 162 20.14 -7.59 -4.79
C ALA A 162 20.01 -6.46 -5.82
N THR A 163 18.92 -5.69 -5.81
CA THR A 163 18.75 -4.54 -6.72
C THR A 163 19.81 -3.46 -6.47
N PHE A 164 20.13 -3.19 -5.20
CA PHE A 164 21.18 -2.23 -4.84
C PHE A 164 22.57 -2.71 -5.31
N LEU A 165 22.91 -3.99 -5.12
CA LEU A 165 24.18 -4.56 -5.57
C LEU A 165 24.29 -4.57 -7.09
N ILE A 166 23.23 -4.96 -7.81
CA ILE A 166 23.19 -4.94 -9.27
C ILE A 166 23.44 -3.52 -9.79
N SER A 167 22.80 -2.53 -9.17
CA SER A 167 22.97 -1.12 -9.53
C SER A 167 24.36 -0.59 -9.14
N GLY A 168 24.79 -0.79 -7.91
CA GLY A 168 26.05 -0.25 -7.38
C GLY A 168 27.31 -0.82 -8.05
N LEU A 169 27.26 -2.10 -8.44
CA LEU A 169 28.37 -2.78 -9.14
C LEU A 169 28.26 -2.69 -10.67
N ASN A 170 27.27 -1.96 -11.20
CA ASN A 170 27.00 -1.89 -12.64
C ASN A 170 26.90 -3.27 -13.32
N LEU A 171 26.37 -4.27 -12.60
CA LEU A 171 26.28 -5.64 -13.12
C LEU A 171 25.37 -5.72 -14.33
N ALA A 172 24.35 -4.86 -14.42
CA ALA A 172 23.43 -4.81 -15.55
C ALA A 172 24.17 -4.54 -16.88
N SER A 173 25.20 -3.68 -16.88
CA SER A 173 25.99 -3.38 -18.07
C SER A 173 26.90 -4.53 -18.50
N ARG A 174 27.22 -5.45 -17.58
CA ARG A 174 28.08 -6.63 -17.83
C ARG A 174 27.32 -7.85 -18.36
N LEU A 175 25.98 -7.80 -18.35
CA LEU A 175 25.15 -8.87 -18.89
C LEU A 175 25.29 -8.94 -20.43
N PRO A 176 25.23 -10.15 -21.02
CA PRO A 176 25.21 -10.31 -22.48
C PRO A 176 24.06 -9.52 -23.12
N GLY A 177 24.28 -8.96 -24.32
CA GLY A 177 23.29 -8.16 -25.02
C GLY A 177 21.97 -8.88 -25.33
N GLU A 178 22.02 -10.22 -25.42
CA GLU A 178 20.85 -11.09 -25.67
C GLU A 178 19.96 -11.28 -24.43
N PHE A 179 20.38 -10.80 -23.26
CA PHE A 179 19.59 -10.98 -22.03
C PHE A 179 18.39 -10.02 -22.00
N ARG A 180 17.20 -10.56 -22.21
CA ARG A 180 15.92 -9.81 -22.32
C ARG A 180 15.66 -8.76 -21.22
N ALA A 181 16.18 -8.96 -20.01
CA ALA A 181 15.98 -8.03 -18.91
C ALA A 181 17.12 -7.00 -18.75
N ARG A 182 18.18 -7.04 -19.59
CA ARG A 182 19.37 -6.18 -19.46
C ARG A 182 19.00 -4.70 -19.50
N GLU A 183 18.23 -4.29 -20.48
CA GLU A 183 17.83 -2.89 -20.66
C GLU A 183 17.00 -2.35 -19.47
N LYS A 184 16.00 -3.13 -19.04
CA LYS A 184 15.19 -2.78 -17.84
C LYS A 184 16.06 -2.69 -16.57
N LEU A 185 17.07 -3.54 -16.42
CA LEU A 185 17.98 -3.47 -15.28
C LEU A 185 18.89 -2.24 -15.36
N ILE A 186 19.32 -1.83 -16.55
CA ILE A 186 20.08 -0.59 -16.76
C ILE A 186 19.24 0.64 -16.42
N GLU A 187 17.99 0.70 -16.88
CA GLU A 187 17.06 1.79 -16.55
C GLU A 187 16.79 1.90 -15.04
N ILE A 188 16.51 0.77 -14.40
CA ILE A 188 16.32 0.71 -12.96
C ILE A 188 17.59 1.17 -12.24
N SER A 189 18.76 0.72 -12.69
CA SER A 189 20.06 1.15 -12.15
C SER A 189 20.28 2.65 -12.29
N ALA A 190 20.00 3.23 -13.47
CA ALA A 190 20.09 4.67 -13.69
C ALA A 190 19.15 5.45 -12.77
N ALA A 191 17.93 4.95 -12.55
CA ALA A 191 16.98 5.56 -11.60
C ALA A 191 17.50 5.48 -10.15
N TYR A 192 18.08 4.37 -9.71
CA TYR A 192 18.73 4.29 -8.40
C TYR A 192 19.80 5.37 -8.21
N HIS A 193 20.67 5.56 -9.19
CA HIS A 193 21.69 6.60 -9.13
C HIS A 193 21.11 8.00 -9.12
N LEU A 194 20.03 8.25 -9.87
CA LEU A 194 19.32 9.53 -9.86
C LEU A 194 18.73 9.83 -8.48
N TYR A 195 18.01 8.87 -7.87
CA TYR A 195 17.43 9.04 -6.53
C TYR A 195 18.51 9.11 -5.44
N ALA A 196 19.63 8.37 -5.58
CA ALA A 196 20.77 8.49 -4.68
C ALA A 196 21.43 9.87 -4.76
N ARG A 197 21.56 10.45 -5.95
CA ARG A 197 22.10 11.80 -6.15
C ARG A 197 21.17 12.89 -5.56
N HIS A 198 19.85 12.66 -5.63
CA HIS A 198 18.84 13.52 -5.02
C HIS A 198 18.41 13.01 -3.64
N TRP A 199 19.39 12.69 -2.79
CA TRP A 199 19.16 12.04 -1.49
C TRP A 199 18.18 12.79 -0.59
N THR A 200 18.14 14.13 -0.65
CA THR A 200 17.18 14.94 0.12
C THR A 200 15.74 14.63 -0.25
N GLY A 201 15.42 14.57 -1.56
CA GLY A 201 14.10 14.18 -2.04
C GLY A 201 13.72 12.74 -1.62
N SER A 202 14.68 11.82 -1.70
CA SER A 202 14.49 10.43 -1.28
C SER A 202 14.25 10.31 0.24
N MET A 203 14.95 11.09 1.06
CA MET A 203 14.72 11.13 2.51
C MET A 203 13.38 11.75 2.89
N ILE A 204 12.97 12.83 2.20
CA ILE A 204 11.62 13.40 2.38
C ILE A 204 10.55 12.35 2.00
N ALA A 205 10.70 11.67 0.87
CA ALA A 205 9.79 10.61 0.43
C ALA A 205 9.73 9.45 1.44
N PHE A 206 10.87 9.05 1.99
CA PHE A 206 10.94 8.03 3.06
C PHE A 206 10.23 8.49 4.33
N GLY A 207 10.48 9.71 4.80
CA GLY A 207 9.81 10.30 5.96
C GLY A 207 8.29 10.37 5.78
N LEU A 208 7.82 10.80 4.60
CA LEU A 208 6.39 10.80 4.24
C LEU A 208 5.79 9.38 4.22
N SER A 209 6.58 8.38 3.82
CA SER A 209 6.16 6.96 3.90
C SER A 209 6.00 6.50 5.35
N LEU A 210 6.92 6.87 6.23
CA LEU A 210 6.80 6.57 7.67
C LEU A 210 5.55 7.21 8.25
N VAL A 211 5.29 8.48 7.94
CA VAL A 211 4.06 9.19 8.36
C VAL A 211 2.82 8.46 7.85
N ALA A 212 2.78 8.08 6.58
CA ALA A 212 1.64 7.36 6.00
C ALA A 212 1.39 6.01 6.70
N HIS A 213 2.44 5.21 6.96
CA HIS A 213 2.28 3.94 7.67
C HIS A 213 1.82 4.12 9.11
N LEU A 214 2.43 5.05 9.85
CA LEU A 214 2.03 5.33 11.23
C LEU A 214 0.60 5.86 11.30
N ALA A 215 0.22 6.79 10.41
CA ALA A 215 -1.15 7.29 10.32
C ALA A 215 -2.16 6.17 9.98
N THR A 216 -1.77 5.19 9.14
CA THR A 216 -2.58 4.00 8.90
C THR A 216 -2.77 3.19 10.19
N PHE A 217 -1.71 2.98 10.98
CA PHE A 217 -1.80 2.26 12.25
C PHE A 217 -2.71 2.99 13.24
N PHE A 218 -2.60 4.32 13.32
CA PHE A 218 -3.52 5.13 14.12
C PHE A 218 -4.97 5.05 13.61
N THR A 219 -5.21 5.01 12.30
CA THR A 219 -6.56 4.83 11.74
C THR A 219 -7.21 3.57 12.31
N PHE A 220 -6.53 2.43 12.22
CA PHE A 220 -7.03 1.16 12.74
C PHE A 220 -7.17 1.17 14.26
N LEU A 221 -6.23 1.78 14.99
CA LEU A 221 -6.32 1.93 16.45
C LEU A 221 -7.52 2.77 16.87
N PHE A 222 -7.80 3.87 16.19
CA PHE A 222 -8.95 4.70 16.51
C PHE A 222 -10.27 4.02 16.14
N VAL A 223 -10.30 3.19 15.12
CA VAL A 223 -11.43 2.29 14.86
C VAL A 223 -11.59 1.28 16.01
N ALA A 224 -10.51 0.72 16.54
CA ALA A 224 -10.56 -0.15 17.71
C ALA A 224 -11.13 0.58 18.94
N TYR A 225 -10.71 1.82 19.17
CA TYR A 225 -11.27 2.66 20.26
C TYR A 225 -12.73 3.06 20.01
N THR A 226 -13.14 3.25 18.74
CA THR A 226 -14.56 3.43 18.38
C THR A 226 -15.40 2.26 18.89
N LEU A 227 -14.91 1.04 18.71
CA LEU A 227 -15.56 -0.20 19.14
C LEU A 227 -15.29 -0.55 20.61
N ARG A 228 -14.70 0.38 21.37
CA ARG A 228 -14.32 0.19 22.79
C ARG A 228 -13.43 -1.03 23.05
N ALA A 229 -12.64 -1.45 22.06
CA ALA A 229 -11.64 -2.49 22.26
C ALA A 229 -10.53 -1.95 23.18
N ASN A 230 -10.32 -2.66 24.32
CA ASN A 230 -9.31 -2.28 25.29
C ASN A 230 -7.93 -2.83 24.83
N VAL A 231 -7.25 -2.08 23.97
CA VAL A 231 -5.93 -2.43 23.44
C VAL A 231 -4.90 -1.35 23.75
N ARG A 232 -3.70 -1.75 24.15
CA ARG A 232 -2.61 -0.81 24.36
C ARG A 232 -2.01 -0.40 23.02
N LEU A 233 -1.64 0.88 22.88
CA LEU A 233 -1.04 1.44 21.67
C LEU A 233 0.09 0.58 21.10
N LEU A 234 1.06 0.22 21.94
CA LEU A 234 2.26 -0.51 21.51
C LEU A 234 1.95 -1.96 21.09
N ASP A 235 0.99 -2.60 21.74
CA ASP A 235 0.55 -3.96 21.41
C ASP A 235 -0.19 -3.95 20.06
N PHE A 236 -1.06 -2.97 19.86
CA PHE A 236 -1.76 -2.80 18.59
C PHE A 236 -0.79 -2.51 17.43
N PHE A 237 0.16 -1.61 17.65
CA PHE A 237 1.17 -1.27 16.64
C PHE A 237 2.09 -2.45 16.30
N ALA A 238 2.36 -3.36 17.25
CA ALA A 238 3.13 -4.57 16.96
C ALA A 238 2.34 -5.57 16.07
N VAL A 239 1.01 -5.58 16.15
CA VAL A 239 0.15 -6.41 15.29
C VAL A 239 0.03 -5.86 13.87
N MET A 240 -0.01 -4.54 13.71
CA MET A 240 -0.29 -3.89 12.42
C MET A 240 0.67 -4.27 11.28
N PRO A 241 2.00 -4.34 11.45
CA PRO A 241 2.89 -4.79 10.38
C PRO A 241 2.59 -6.20 9.89
N ILE A 242 2.18 -7.09 10.79
CA ILE A 242 1.81 -8.48 10.45
C ILE A 242 0.55 -8.46 9.58
N GLU A 243 -0.48 -7.74 10.03
CA GLU A 243 -1.70 -7.54 9.25
C GLU A 243 -1.38 -6.94 7.87
N ARG A 244 -0.63 -5.82 7.81
CA ARG A 244 -0.30 -5.12 6.56
C ARG A 244 0.48 -6.01 5.57
N THR A 245 1.43 -6.79 6.07
CA THR A 245 2.23 -7.70 5.23
C THR A 245 1.38 -8.79 4.62
N ILE A 246 0.48 -9.40 5.41
CA ILE A 246 -0.39 -10.48 4.93
C ILE A 246 -1.46 -9.95 3.98
N SER A 247 -2.08 -8.80 4.30
CA SER A 247 -3.10 -8.17 3.47
C SER A 247 -2.55 -7.60 2.15
N ALA A 248 -1.25 -7.34 2.06
CA ALA A 248 -0.59 -6.91 0.83
C ALA A 248 -0.42 -8.03 -0.20
N ILE A 249 -0.58 -9.30 0.19
CA ILE A 249 -0.50 -10.43 -0.75
C ILE A 249 -1.72 -10.37 -1.70
N PRO A 250 -1.51 -10.41 -3.04
CA PRO A 250 -2.60 -10.18 -4.00
C PRO A 250 -3.51 -11.41 -4.21
N ILE A 251 -3.94 -12.05 -3.12
CA ILE A 251 -4.85 -13.21 -3.13
C ILE A 251 -6.31 -12.82 -2.88
N SER A 252 -6.57 -11.58 -2.45
CA SER A 252 -7.90 -11.07 -2.10
C SER A 252 -8.15 -9.68 -2.68
N PHE A 253 -9.41 -9.22 -2.63
CA PHE A 253 -9.78 -7.86 -2.99
C PHE A 253 -9.37 -6.91 -1.86
N ALA A 254 -8.55 -5.92 -2.15
CA ALA A 254 -8.09 -4.88 -1.22
C ALA A 254 -7.62 -5.41 0.16
N GLY A 255 -7.17 -6.68 0.25
CA GLY A 255 -6.80 -7.33 1.50
C GLY A 255 -7.99 -7.82 2.35
N GLU A 256 -9.23 -7.70 1.87
CA GLU A 256 -10.42 -8.15 2.60
C GLU A 256 -10.45 -9.67 2.75
N GLY A 257 -10.89 -10.11 3.90
CA GLY A 257 -10.85 -11.48 4.34
C GLY A 257 -9.57 -11.77 5.15
N PRO A 258 -8.38 -11.80 4.53
CA PRO A 258 -7.12 -11.95 5.25
C PRO A 258 -6.91 -10.93 6.37
N ARG A 259 -7.26 -9.66 6.15
CA ARG A 259 -7.20 -8.59 7.16
C ARG A 259 -8.01 -8.91 8.40
N GLU A 260 -9.30 -9.22 8.23
CA GLU A 260 -10.23 -9.53 9.30
C GLU A 260 -9.76 -10.76 10.09
N HIS A 261 -9.29 -11.77 9.36
CA HIS A 261 -8.80 -13.00 9.96
C HIS A 261 -7.52 -12.78 10.78
N VAL A 262 -6.54 -12.07 10.24
CA VAL A 262 -5.30 -11.76 10.95
C VAL A 262 -5.57 -10.92 12.19
N LEU A 263 -6.38 -9.86 12.08
CA LEU A 263 -6.76 -9.05 13.23
C LEU A 263 -7.51 -9.87 14.27
N GLN A 264 -8.44 -10.75 13.86
CA GLN A 264 -9.14 -11.65 14.76
C GLN A 264 -8.14 -12.52 15.52
N VAL A 265 -7.23 -13.21 14.83
CA VAL A 265 -6.27 -14.12 15.47
C VAL A 265 -5.31 -13.38 16.40
N MET A 266 -4.74 -12.27 15.91
CA MET A 266 -3.71 -11.53 16.65
C MET A 266 -4.30 -10.79 17.85
N LEU A 267 -5.38 -10.03 17.67
CA LEU A 267 -5.96 -9.24 18.75
C LEU A 267 -6.71 -10.12 19.76
N SER A 268 -7.36 -11.21 19.33
CA SER A 268 -7.99 -12.13 20.28
C SER A 268 -6.96 -12.95 21.06
N GLY A 269 -5.92 -13.44 20.36
CA GLY A 269 -4.88 -14.27 20.97
C GLY A 269 -3.91 -13.52 21.88
N LEU A 270 -3.64 -12.25 21.60
CA LEU A 270 -2.62 -11.47 22.32
C LEU A 270 -3.21 -10.37 23.22
N CYS A 271 -4.35 -9.79 22.86
CA CYS A 271 -4.97 -8.68 23.57
C CYS A 271 -6.29 -9.05 24.26
N GLY A 272 -6.81 -10.29 24.08
CA GLY A 272 -8.08 -10.71 24.65
C GLY A 272 -9.32 -10.01 24.06
N VAL A 273 -9.21 -9.41 22.88
CA VAL A 273 -10.33 -8.77 22.19
C VAL A 273 -11.28 -9.85 21.67
N ALA A 274 -12.60 -9.67 21.86
CA ALA A 274 -13.58 -10.63 21.35
C ALA A 274 -13.42 -10.83 19.83
N PRO A 275 -13.44 -12.07 19.32
CA PRO A 275 -13.14 -12.37 17.90
C PRO A 275 -14.00 -11.60 16.91
N GLY A 276 -15.28 -11.40 17.19
CA GLY A 276 -16.18 -10.60 16.37
C GLY A 276 -15.77 -9.12 16.33
N VAL A 277 -15.39 -8.54 17.48
CA VAL A 277 -14.92 -7.14 17.54
C VAL A 277 -13.61 -6.98 16.81
N ALA A 278 -12.67 -7.91 16.95
CA ALA A 278 -11.38 -7.87 16.25
C ALA A 278 -11.55 -7.92 14.72
N ALA A 279 -12.44 -8.76 14.20
CA ALA A 279 -12.78 -8.78 12.78
C ALA A 279 -13.47 -7.49 12.34
N LEU A 280 -14.40 -6.97 13.15
CA LEU A 280 -15.12 -5.71 12.85
C LEU A 280 -14.17 -4.51 12.76
N ILE A 281 -13.07 -4.47 13.51
CA ILE A 281 -12.02 -3.46 13.37
C ILE A 281 -11.49 -3.44 11.93
N GLY A 282 -11.21 -4.59 11.33
CA GLY A 282 -10.77 -4.69 9.92
C GLY A 282 -11.79 -4.12 8.95
N THR A 283 -13.04 -4.59 9.04
CA THR A 283 -14.13 -4.17 8.16
C THR A 283 -14.44 -2.67 8.30
N MET A 284 -14.54 -2.13 9.53
CA MET A 284 -14.77 -0.71 9.74
C MET A 284 -13.60 0.14 9.24
N SER A 285 -12.36 -0.31 9.41
CA SER A 285 -11.19 0.38 8.86
C SER A 285 -11.26 0.43 7.33
N PHE A 286 -11.71 -0.64 6.67
CA PHE A 286 -11.93 -0.63 5.23
C PHE A 286 -13.02 0.36 4.81
N VAL A 287 -14.10 0.46 5.57
CA VAL A 287 -15.16 1.47 5.30
C VAL A 287 -14.58 2.89 5.39
N VAL A 288 -13.72 3.18 6.39
CA VAL A 288 -13.03 4.47 6.50
C VAL A 288 -12.13 4.71 5.28
N ILE A 289 -11.35 3.71 4.87
CA ILE A 289 -10.49 3.76 3.68
C ILE A 289 -11.31 4.06 2.42
N LEU A 290 -12.42 3.34 2.23
CA LEU A 290 -13.30 3.51 1.08
C LEU A 290 -13.95 4.90 1.06
N LEU A 291 -14.39 5.39 2.21
CA LEU A 291 -14.99 6.72 2.35
C LEU A 291 -13.99 7.83 1.99
N CYS A 292 -12.74 7.72 2.49
CA CYS A 292 -11.70 8.72 2.20
C CYS A 292 -11.23 8.65 0.74
N SER A 293 -11.18 7.47 0.12
CA SER A 293 -10.80 7.33 -1.29
C SER A 293 -11.92 7.66 -2.28
N ALA A 294 -13.19 7.75 -1.83
CA ALA A 294 -14.34 8.07 -2.68
C ALA A 294 -14.20 9.39 -3.49
N PRO A 295 -13.61 10.48 -2.94
CA PRO A 295 -13.33 11.68 -3.74
C PRO A 295 -12.53 11.40 -5.02
N GLY A 296 -11.64 10.39 -5.03
CA GLY A 296 -10.91 9.96 -6.23
C GLY A 296 -11.84 9.48 -7.35
N GLY A 297 -12.91 8.76 -7.01
CA GLY A 297 -13.95 8.37 -7.95
C GLY A 297 -14.71 9.56 -8.53
N LEU A 298 -15.04 10.54 -7.70
CA LEU A 298 -15.67 11.79 -8.16
C LEU A 298 -14.74 12.58 -9.08
N ILE A 299 -13.48 12.74 -8.71
CA ILE A 299 -12.47 13.40 -9.55
C ILE A 299 -12.37 12.67 -10.89
N TYR A 300 -12.31 11.33 -10.90
CA TYR A 300 -12.25 10.54 -12.13
C TYR A 300 -13.40 10.84 -13.10
N LEU A 301 -14.62 11.09 -12.60
CA LEU A 301 -15.78 11.41 -13.45
C LEU A 301 -15.60 12.71 -14.22
N PHE A 302 -14.87 13.69 -13.66
CA PHE A 302 -14.66 15.01 -14.25
C PHE A 302 -13.25 15.19 -14.83
N TYR A 303 -12.34 14.26 -14.53
CA TYR A 303 -10.96 14.37 -14.96
C TYR A 303 -10.84 14.18 -16.48
N ARG A 304 -10.22 15.15 -17.14
CA ARG A 304 -9.88 15.09 -18.57
C ARG A 304 -8.37 15.26 -18.71
N PRO A 305 -7.65 14.18 -19.07
CA PRO A 305 -6.23 14.29 -19.35
C PRO A 305 -6.00 15.13 -20.60
N SER A 306 -4.86 15.83 -20.65
CA SER A 306 -4.45 16.63 -21.80
C SER A 306 -4.25 15.70 -23.01
N GLY A 307 -4.95 15.98 -24.12
CA GLY A 307 -4.79 15.22 -25.37
C GLY A 307 -5.65 13.95 -25.53
N VAL A 308 -6.52 13.61 -24.59
CA VAL A 308 -7.42 12.45 -24.73
C VAL A 308 -8.82 12.89 -25.13
N LEU A 309 -9.24 12.50 -26.34
CA LEU A 309 -10.56 12.82 -26.88
C LEU A 309 -11.66 11.82 -26.43
N ARG A 310 -11.28 10.61 -25.96
CA ARG A 310 -12.20 9.54 -25.60
C ARG A 310 -11.79 8.85 -24.31
N ARG A 311 -12.78 8.48 -23.48
CA ARG A 311 -12.55 7.58 -22.33
C ARG A 311 -12.23 6.18 -22.85
N VAL A 312 -11.14 5.62 -22.36
CA VAL A 312 -10.64 4.30 -22.71
C VAL A 312 -11.03 3.31 -21.60
N GLY A 313 -11.40 2.10 -21.98
CA GLY A 313 -11.72 1.05 -21.01
C GLY A 313 -10.47 0.52 -20.28
N LEU A 314 -10.67 -0.09 -19.12
CA LEU A 314 -9.56 -0.56 -18.25
C LEU A 314 -8.61 -1.53 -18.97
N ARG A 315 -9.16 -2.42 -19.80
CA ARG A 315 -8.36 -3.37 -20.62
C ARG A 315 -7.51 -2.65 -21.66
N GLU A 316 -8.07 -1.63 -22.30
CA GLU A 316 -7.33 -0.82 -23.28
C GLU A 316 -6.24 0.00 -22.59
N MET A 317 -6.50 0.55 -21.37
CA MET A 317 -5.47 1.22 -20.56
C MET A 317 -4.32 0.26 -20.20
N GLN A 318 -4.63 -0.96 -19.80
CA GLN A 318 -3.63 -1.98 -19.48
C GLN A 318 -2.79 -2.34 -20.72
N GLN A 319 -3.43 -2.52 -21.86
CA GLN A 319 -2.76 -2.82 -23.12
C GLN A 319 -1.88 -1.64 -23.57
N GLU A 320 -2.38 -0.41 -23.50
CA GLU A 320 -1.63 0.77 -23.88
C GLU A 320 -0.41 1.00 -22.97
N VAL A 321 -0.54 0.79 -21.65
CA VAL A 321 0.60 0.84 -20.72
C VAL A 321 1.62 -0.25 -21.05
N ALA A 322 1.18 -1.49 -21.28
CA ALA A 322 2.07 -2.59 -21.65
C ALA A 322 2.78 -2.36 -22.99
N THR A 323 2.06 -1.81 -23.98
CA THR A 323 2.65 -1.45 -25.29
C THR A 323 3.68 -0.34 -25.14
N LEU A 324 3.39 0.70 -24.34
CA LEU A 324 4.31 1.79 -24.08
C LEU A 324 5.55 1.32 -23.29
N GLU A 325 5.40 0.39 -22.35
CA GLU A 325 6.53 -0.25 -21.67
C GLU A 325 7.42 -1.03 -22.64
N HIS A 326 6.81 -1.69 -23.64
CA HIS A 326 7.54 -2.40 -24.69
C HIS A 326 8.25 -1.43 -25.66
N GLU A 327 7.55 -0.40 -26.15
CA GLU A 327 8.11 0.63 -27.03
C GLU A 327 9.27 1.40 -26.38
N ILE A 328 9.17 1.72 -25.09
CA ILE A 328 10.24 2.36 -24.32
C ILE A 328 11.45 1.42 -24.21
N GLY A 329 11.20 0.11 -24.06
CA GLY A 329 12.27 -0.89 -24.03
C GLY A 329 12.93 -1.15 -25.40
N GLU A 330 12.25 -0.84 -26.53
CA GLU A 330 12.82 -1.00 -27.86
C GLU A 330 13.51 0.28 -28.40
N ALA A 331 13.15 1.45 -27.86
CA ALA A 331 13.66 2.75 -28.33
C ALA A 331 14.98 3.19 -27.65
N GLN A 332 15.53 2.39 -26.76
CA GLN A 332 16.77 2.62 -26.00
C GLN A 332 17.81 1.52 -26.27
#